data_1585c8191311a663bc1b64bf1af9ab7a
#
_entry.id   1585c8191311a663bc1b64bf1af9ab7a
#
_cell.length_a   1.000
_cell.length_b   1.000
_cell.length_c   1.000
_cell.angle_alpha   90.00
_cell.angle_beta   90.00
_cell.angle_gamma   90.00
#
_symmetry.space_group_name_H-M   'P 1'
#
loop_
_entity.id
_entity.type
_entity.pdbx_description
1 polymer ?
#
loop_
_entity_poly.entity_id
_entity_poly.type
_entity_poly.pdbx_seq_one_letter_code
_entity_poly.pdbx_strand_id
1 'polypeptide(L)'
;FEDNDIVVMVGGSGLYVDAIKDGLDNFPSIDPKIRESLNETLITEGILSLQERLKNLDSDYYGQVDLNNPHRLIRALEVCIGSGLPYTSFLKQKKPERNFNTITIALNAEREIIYNRINQRVEIMLEQGLLEEVASLKELQTLNAMQTVGYRELFSYFKGDIDLGTAIAEIKKNTRRFAKRQLTWLR
;
A
#
# COMPACT_ATOMS: atom_id res chain seq x y z
N PHE A 1 7.02 -25.82 4.59
CA PHE A 1 7.70 -26.72 5.54
C PHE A 1 7.37 -28.21 5.32
N GLU A 2 6.62 -28.55 4.28
CA GLU A 2 6.38 -29.97 3.96
C GLU A 2 7.66 -30.64 3.45
N ASP A 3 8.47 -29.89 2.68
CA ASP A 3 9.68 -30.42 2.04
C ASP A 3 11.00 -29.87 2.64
N ASN A 4 10.93 -28.82 3.46
CA ASN A 4 12.13 -28.14 3.97
C ASN A 4 11.97 -27.64 5.40
N ASP A 5 12.97 -27.87 6.23
CA ASP A 5 13.03 -27.39 7.63
C ASP A 5 13.30 -25.88 7.72
N ILE A 6 13.90 -25.30 6.68
CA ILE A 6 14.25 -23.89 6.62
C ILE A 6 13.74 -23.30 5.31
N VAL A 7 13.00 -22.20 5.43
CA VAL A 7 12.50 -21.42 4.28
C VAL A 7 12.98 -19.98 4.42
N VAL A 8 13.52 -19.42 3.36
CA VAL A 8 13.98 -18.03 3.32
C VAL A 8 12.99 -17.19 2.53
N MET A 9 12.43 -16.17 3.20
CA MET A 9 11.59 -15.16 2.56
C MET A 9 12.38 -13.87 2.38
N VAL A 10 12.42 -13.37 1.15
CA VAL A 10 13.13 -12.13 0.81
C VAL A 10 12.13 -11.09 0.31
N GLY A 11 12.21 -9.88 0.84
CA GLY A 11 11.35 -8.79 0.42
C GLY A 11 11.40 -7.57 1.33
N GLY A 12 10.62 -6.55 0.99
CA GLY A 12 10.58 -5.30 1.74
C GLY A 12 9.15 -4.79 2.02
N SER A 13 8.12 -5.59 1.72
CA SER A 13 6.72 -5.23 2.00
C SER A 13 6.33 -5.70 3.40
N GLY A 14 6.39 -4.80 4.38
CA GLY A 14 6.10 -5.11 5.78
C GLY A 14 4.77 -5.84 5.97
N LEU A 15 3.70 -5.39 5.31
CA LEU A 15 2.39 -6.05 5.39
C LEU A 15 2.43 -7.54 5.01
N TYR A 16 3.19 -7.91 3.97
CA TYR A 16 3.31 -9.33 3.58
C TYR A 16 4.14 -10.13 4.57
N VAL A 17 5.19 -9.51 5.12
CA VAL A 17 6.00 -10.14 6.17
C VAL A 17 5.15 -10.37 7.42
N ASP A 18 4.40 -9.35 7.87
CA ASP A 18 3.49 -9.45 9.01
C ASP A 18 2.39 -10.50 8.75
N ALA A 19 1.84 -10.57 7.54
CA ALA A 19 0.83 -11.54 7.16
C ALA A 19 1.32 -12.99 7.32
N ILE A 20 2.56 -13.27 6.94
CA ILE A 20 3.16 -14.60 7.07
C ILE A 20 3.55 -14.87 8.52
N LYS A 21 4.23 -13.92 9.15
CA LYS A 21 4.76 -14.06 10.50
C LYS A 21 3.66 -14.11 11.55
N ASP A 22 2.75 -13.15 11.53
CA ASP A 22 1.76 -12.93 12.59
C ASP A 22 0.32 -13.26 12.14
N GLY A 23 0.07 -13.33 10.83
CA GLY A 23 -1.26 -13.45 10.24
C GLY A 23 -1.94 -12.09 10.07
N LEU A 24 -2.99 -12.06 9.29
CA LEU A 24 -3.87 -10.90 9.12
C LEU A 24 -5.16 -11.09 9.92
N ASP A 25 -5.80 -9.98 10.26
CA ASP A 25 -7.15 -10.01 10.79
C ASP A 25 -8.11 -10.57 9.73
N ASN A 26 -9.09 -11.35 10.16
CA ASN A 26 -10.02 -12.01 9.26
C ASN A 26 -11.26 -11.13 9.06
N PHE A 27 -11.47 -10.70 7.83
CA PHE A 27 -12.63 -9.90 7.44
C PHE A 27 -13.58 -10.73 6.58
N PRO A 28 -14.90 -10.49 6.67
CA PRO A 28 -15.86 -11.16 5.81
C PRO A 28 -15.69 -10.73 4.35
N SER A 29 -16.17 -11.57 3.44
CA SER A 29 -16.31 -11.19 2.04
C SER A 29 -17.41 -10.15 1.90
N ILE A 30 -17.11 -9.03 1.27
CA ILE A 30 -18.02 -7.89 1.11
C ILE A 30 -18.34 -7.70 -0.37
N ASP A 31 -19.58 -7.35 -0.67
CA ASP A 31 -20.01 -7.03 -2.04
C ASP A 31 -19.18 -5.84 -2.60
N PRO A 32 -18.51 -6.01 -3.73
CA PRO A 32 -17.72 -4.95 -4.37
C PRO A 32 -18.50 -3.68 -4.66
N LYS A 33 -19.81 -3.76 -4.87
CA LYS A 33 -20.70 -2.61 -5.10
C LYS A 33 -20.67 -1.61 -3.96
N ILE A 34 -20.44 -2.07 -2.72
CA ILE A 34 -20.35 -1.16 -1.56
C ILE A 34 -19.13 -0.25 -1.71
N ARG A 35 -18.00 -0.81 -2.14
CA ARG A 35 -16.80 -0.02 -2.40
C ARG A 35 -16.97 0.95 -3.55
N GLU A 36 -17.65 0.55 -4.62
CA GLU A 36 -17.97 1.41 -5.77
C GLU A 36 -18.78 2.61 -5.31
N SER A 37 -19.90 2.39 -4.57
CA SER A 37 -20.73 3.45 -4.02
C SER A 37 -19.96 4.39 -3.07
N LEU A 38 -19.06 3.87 -2.24
CA LEU A 38 -18.23 4.69 -1.36
C LEU A 38 -17.21 5.54 -2.13
N ASN A 39 -16.67 5.04 -3.24
CA ASN A 39 -15.82 5.83 -4.13
C ASN A 39 -16.61 6.94 -4.83
N GLU A 40 -17.84 6.67 -5.27
CA GLU A 40 -18.75 7.68 -5.82
C GLU A 40 -19.07 8.76 -4.78
N THR A 41 -19.37 8.36 -3.53
CA THR A 41 -19.56 9.30 -2.42
C THR A 41 -18.35 10.19 -2.19
N LEU A 42 -17.13 9.61 -2.24
CA LEU A 42 -15.91 10.40 -2.11
C LEU A 42 -15.77 11.46 -3.21
N ILE A 43 -16.15 11.13 -4.44
CA ILE A 43 -16.07 12.05 -5.60
C ILE A 43 -17.15 13.14 -5.51
N THR A 44 -18.37 12.80 -5.14
CA THR A 44 -19.54 13.70 -5.19
C THR A 44 -19.70 14.55 -3.92
N GLU A 45 -19.45 13.96 -2.75
CA GLU A 45 -19.69 14.58 -1.44
C GLU A 45 -18.40 14.91 -0.70
N GLY A 46 -17.27 14.37 -1.14
CA GLY A 46 -15.96 14.58 -0.53
C GLY A 46 -15.71 13.70 0.70
N ILE A 47 -14.50 13.86 1.27
CA ILE A 47 -14.02 13.01 2.37
C ILE A 47 -14.81 13.18 3.67
N LEU A 48 -15.39 14.36 3.91
CA LEU A 48 -16.12 14.67 5.14
C LEU A 48 -17.36 13.76 5.30
N SER A 49 -18.08 13.46 4.20
CA SER A 49 -19.20 12.52 4.23
C SER A 49 -18.78 11.13 4.70
N LEU A 50 -17.63 10.63 4.24
CA LEU A 50 -17.08 9.34 4.69
C LEU A 50 -16.69 9.37 6.17
N GLN A 51 -16.12 10.48 6.64
CA GLN A 51 -15.75 10.66 8.05
C GLN A 51 -16.98 10.61 8.95
N GLU A 52 -18.05 11.34 8.60
CA GLU A 52 -19.31 11.35 9.37
C GLU A 52 -19.95 9.96 9.41
N ARG A 53 -20.01 9.27 8.27
CA ARG A 53 -20.52 7.90 8.20
C ARG A 53 -19.73 6.96 9.09
N LEU A 54 -18.39 7.05 9.08
CA LEU A 54 -17.53 6.21 9.92
C LEU A 54 -17.71 6.52 11.40
N LYS A 55 -17.84 7.80 11.77
CA LYS A 55 -18.11 8.21 13.14
C LYS A 55 -19.39 7.58 13.71
N ASN A 56 -20.43 7.45 12.87
CA ASN A 56 -21.69 6.86 13.27
C ASN A 56 -21.67 5.32 13.33
N LEU A 57 -20.88 4.67 12.45
CA LEU A 57 -20.81 3.21 12.37
C LEU A 57 -19.75 2.59 13.27
N ASP A 58 -18.66 3.31 13.52
CA ASP A 58 -17.55 2.87 14.36
C ASP A 58 -16.77 4.07 14.93
N SER A 59 -17.27 4.62 16.03
CA SER A 59 -16.65 5.76 16.72
C SER A 59 -15.26 5.45 17.24
N ASP A 60 -15.00 4.19 17.62
CA ASP A 60 -13.72 3.77 18.16
C ASP A 60 -12.63 3.75 17.07
N TYR A 61 -12.98 3.26 15.88
CA TYR A 61 -12.07 3.32 14.74
C TYR A 61 -11.89 4.74 14.22
N TYR A 62 -12.97 5.54 14.20
CA TYR A 62 -12.90 6.96 13.84
C TYR A 62 -11.87 7.72 14.68
N GLY A 63 -11.79 7.45 15.99
CA GLY A 63 -10.80 8.06 16.88
C GLY A 63 -9.35 7.64 16.67
N GLN A 64 -9.09 6.59 15.88
CA GLN A 64 -7.77 5.99 15.67
C GLN A 64 -7.24 6.13 14.25
N VAL A 65 -8.14 6.21 13.27
CA VAL A 65 -7.78 6.23 11.85
C VAL A 65 -7.27 7.60 11.42
N ASP A 66 -6.37 7.62 10.45
CA ASP A 66 -6.04 8.85 9.72
C ASP A 66 -7.25 9.28 8.86
N LEU A 67 -7.98 10.28 9.34
CA LEU A 67 -9.18 10.80 8.70
C LEU A 67 -8.93 11.43 7.33
N ASN A 68 -7.69 11.80 7.01
CA ASN A 68 -7.32 12.32 5.70
C ASN A 68 -6.92 11.22 4.71
N ASN A 69 -7.04 9.95 5.10
CA ASN A 69 -6.75 8.81 4.25
C ASN A 69 -8.03 8.15 3.73
N PRO A 70 -8.51 8.50 2.52
CA PRO A 70 -9.78 7.99 1.99
C PRO A 70 -9.77 6.47 1.82
N HIS A 71 -8.63 5.85 1.51
CA HIS A 71 -8.56 4.40 1.36
C HIS A 71 -8.83 3.66 2.67
N ARG A 72 -8.37 4.21 3.81
CA ARG A 72 -8.64 3.64 5.13
C ARG A 72 -10.08 3.83 5.55
N LEU A 73 -10.66 5.02 5.27
CA LEU A 73 -12.07 5.29 5.55
C LEU A 73 -12.97 4.37 4.73
N ILE A 74 -12.75 4.27 3.42
CA ILE A 74 -13.52 3.39 2.53
C ILE A 74 -13.40 1.94 2.98
N ARG A 75 -12.20 1.45 3.33
CA ARG A 75 -12.05 0.07 3.80
C ARG A 75 -12.83 -0.20 5.08
N ALA A 76 -12.79 0.68 6.05
CA ALA A 76 -13.55 0.53 7.28
C ALA A 76 -15.07 0.57 7.02
N LEU A 77 -15.53 1.56 6.26
CA LEU A 77 -16.95 1.69 5.89
C LEU A 77 -17.46 0.49 5.10
N GLU A 78 -16.69 0.00 4.13
CA GLU A 78 -17.02 -1.20 3.35
C GLU A 78 -17.30 -2.38 4.27
N VAL A 79 -16.44 -2.60 5.27
CA VAL A 79 -16.61 -3.69 6.24
C VAL A 79 -17.81 -3.41 7.15
N CYS A 80 -17.95 -2.21 7.70
CA CYS A 80 -19.09 -1.87 8.56
C CYS A 80 -20.43 -2.07 7.85
N ILE A 81 -20.55 -1.54 6.63
CA ILE A 81 -21.80 -1.61 5.85
C ILE A 81 -22.09 -3.05 5.41
N GLY A 82 -21.07 -3.75 4.92
CA GLY A 82 -21.26 -5.09 4.38
C GLY A 82 -21.47 -6.17 5.43
N SER A 83 -20.92 -6.00 6.64
CA SER A 83 -21.08 -6.96 7.74
C SER A 83 -22.18 -6.59 8.73
N GLY A 84 -22.57 -5.31 8.80
CA GLY A 84 -23.45 -4.78 9.85
C GLY A 84 -22.76 -4.65 11.23
N LEU A 85 -21.45 -4.82 11.31
CA LEU A 85 -20.67 -4.76 12.55
C LEU A 85 -19.57 -3.69 12.45
N PRO A 86 -19.16 -3.07 13.58
CA PRO A 86 -18.04 -2.14 13.60
C PRO A 86 -16.76 -2.78 13.06
N TYR A 87 -15.95 -2.02 12.32
CA TYR A 87 -14.66 -2.47 11.81
C TYR A 87 -13.71 -2.92 12.93
N THR A 88 -13.75 -2.22 14.08
CA THR A 88 -12.98 -2.55 15.27
C THR A 88 -13.24 -3.96 15.81
N SER A 89 -14.42 -4.52 15.60
CA SER A 89 -14.75 -5.89 16.03
C SER A 89 -13.95 -6.96 15.29
N PHE A 90 -13.40 -6.64 14.13
CA PHE A 90 -12.54 -7.54 13.33
C PHE A 90 -11.05 -7.34 13.61
N LEU A 91 -10.67 -6.26 14.30
CA LEU A 91 -9.28 -5.97 14.63
C LEU A 91 -8.83 -6.76 15.87
N LYS A 92 -7.54 -7.07 15.93
CA LYS A 92 -6.90 -7.72 17.08
C LYS A 92 -7.54 -9.05 17.49
N GLN A 93 -8.13 -9.75 16.55
CA GLN A 93 -8.60 -11.12 16.80
C GLN A 93 -7.40 -12.01 17.14
N LYS A 94 -7.66 -13.06 17.92
CA LYS A 94 -6.62 -14.05 18.25
C LYS A 94 -6.10 -14.65 16.95
N LYS A 95 -4.87 -14.33 16.61
CA LYS A 95 -4.22 -14.86 15.41
C LYS A 95 -3.83 -16.32 15.62
N PRO A 96 -3.86 -17.14 14.58
CA PRO A 96 -3.46 -18.55 14.70
C PRO A 96 -1.99 -18.64 15.07
N GLU A 97 -1.67 -19.55 15.98
CA GLU A 97 -0.28 -19.88 16.31
C GLU A 97 0.43 -20.41 15.07
N ARG A 98 1.66 -19.97 14.90
CA ARG A 98 2.51 -20.46 13.81
C ARG A 98 3.28 -21.69 14.24
N ASN A 99 3.38 -22.68 13.35
CA ASN A 99 4.16 -23.89 13.57
C ASN A 99 5.64 -23.74 13.21
N PHE A 100 6.13 -22.50 13.13
CA PHE A 100 7.52 -22.19 12.78
C PHE A 100 8.05 -21.01 13.60
N ASN A 101 9.36 -20.96 13.76
CA ASN A 101 10.05 -19.82 14.35
C ASN A 101 10.56 -18.89 13.27
N THR A 102 10.46 -17.57 13.51
CA THR A 102 10.91 -16.55 12.56
C THR A 102 12.19 -15.88 13.04
N ILE A 103 13.20 -15.85 12.18
CA ILE A 103 14.41 -15.03 12.37
C ILE A 103 14.37 -13.92 11.33
N THR A 104 14.28 -12.67 11.78
CA THR A 104 14.26 -11.50 10.90
C THR A 104 15.66 -10.90 10.79
N ILE A 105 16.18 -10.80 9.56
CA ILE A 105 17.45 -10.15 9.26
C ILE A 105 17.15 -8.93 8.39
N ALA A 106 17.46 -7.73 8.89
CA ALA A 106 17.28 -6.48 8.18
C ALA A 106 18.63 -5.95 7.69
N LEU A 107 18.71 -5.66 6.39
CA LEU A 107 19.85 -4.96 5.82
C LEU A 107 19.64 -3.46 5.95
N ASN A 108 20.60 -2.76 6.54
CA ASN A 108 20.56 -1.31 6.69
C ASN A 108 21.91 -0.71 6.25
N ALA A 109 21.87 0.56 5.91
CA ALA A 109 23.04 1.37 5.63
C ALA A 109 22.76 2.83 6.01
N GLU A 110 23.79 3.66 6.01
CA GLU A 110 23.61 5.11 6.20
C GLU A 110 22.68 5.68 5.13
N ARG A 111 21.89 6.67 5.53
CA ARG A 111 20.86 7.29 4.67
C ARG A 111 21.42 7.74 3.32
N GLU A 112 22.61 8.32 3.33
CA GLU A 112 23.24 8.85 2.13
C GLU A 112 23.57 7.75 1.13
N ILE A 113 24.08 6.62 1.61
CA ILE A 113 24.37 5.44 0.80
C ILE A 113 23.08 4.90 0.18
N ILE A 114 22.02 4.76 0.99
CA ILE A 114 20.71 4.28 0.49
C ILE A 114 20.15 5.21 -0.58
N TYR A 115 20.21 6.53 -0.36
CA TYR A 115 19.68 7.52 -1.29
C TYR A 115 20.47 7.55 -2.60
N ASN A 116 21.79 7.44 -2.55
CA ASN A 116 22.62 7.36 -3.74
C ASN A 116 22.33 6.11 -4.56
N ARG A 117 22.20 4.94 -3.90
CA ARG A 117 21.81 3.68 -4.57
C ARG A 117 20.42 3.77 -5.21
N ILE A 118 19.45 4.39 -4.54
CA ILE A 118 18.11 4.62 -5.09
C ILE A 118 18.20 5.46 -6.36
N ASN A 119 18.93 6.59 -6.30
CA ASN A 119 19.06 7.49 -7.45
C ASN A 119 19.73 6.78 -8.64
N GLN A 120 20.83 6.08 -8.41
CA GLN A 120 21.51 5.30 -9.45
C GLN A 120 20.61 4.19 -10.04
N ARG A 121 19.85 3.49 -9.18
CA ARG A 121 18.93 2.45 -9.65
C ARG A 121 17.86 3.01 -10.58
N VAL A 122 17.33 4.19 -10.31
CA VAL A 122 16.33 4.83 -11.19
C VAL A 122 16.93 5.15 -12.56
N GLU A 123 18.17 5.67 -12.61
CA GLU A 123 18.86 5.89 -13.89
C GLU A 123 19.06 4.58 -14.67
N ILE A 124 19.55 3.54 -14.00
CA ILE A 124 19.74 2.22 -14.63
C ILE A 124 18.42 1.65 -15.14
N MET A 125 17.31 1.80 -14.40
CA MET A 125 16.00 1.33 -14.86
C MET A 125 15.54 2.05 -16.12
N LEU A 126 15.79 3.36 -16.24
CA LEU A 126 15.50 4.12 -17.45
C LEU A 126 16.36 3.67 -18.64
N GLU A 127 17.65 3.46 -18.41
CA GLU A 127 18.58 2.93 -19.43
C GLU A 127 18.19 1.52 -19.90
N GLN A 128 17.57 0.73 -19.02
CA GLN A 128 17.10 -0.63 -19.29
C GLN A 128 15.70 -0.70 -19.91
N GLY A 129 15.08 0.43 -20.23
CA GLY A 129 13.82 0.47 -20.97
C GLY A 129 12.57 0.63 -20.08
N LEU A 130 12.68 1.17 -18.87
CA LEU A 130 11.51 1.43 -18.01
C LEU A 130 10.47 2.32 -18.72
N LEU A 131 10.91 3.27 -19.55
CA LEU A 131 10.01 4.19 -20.24
C LEU A 131 9.15 3.44 -21.27
N GLU A 132 9.78 2.57 -22.05
CA GLU A 132 9.15 1.73 -23.07
C GLU A 132 8.22 0.70 -22.43
N GLU A 133 8.63 0.09 -21.32
CA GLU A 133 7.81 -0.83 -20.53
C GLU A 133 6.51 -0.15 -20.08
N VAL A 134 6.60 1.01 -19.41
CA VAL A 134 5.42 1.73 -18.94
C VAL A 134 4.55 2.23 -20.10
N ALA A 135 5.15 2.64 -21.22
CA ALA A 135 4.41 3.04 -22.41
C ALA A 135 3.54 1.90 -22.95
N SER A 136 4.05 0.66 -22.92
CA SER A 136 3.30 -0.53 -23.38
C SER A 136 2.12 -0.89 -22.48
N LEU A 137 2.10 -0.40 -21.23
CA LEU A 137 1.10 -0.71 -20.21
C LEU A 137 0.05 0.40 -20.03
N LYS A 138 -0.02 1.39 -20.93
CA LYS A 138 -0.94 2.54 -20.81
C LYS A 138 -2.40 2.15 -20.62
N GLU A 139 -2.87 1.13 -21.30
CA GLU A 139 -4.26 0.64 -21.23
C GLU A 139 -4.59 0.04 -19.85
N LEU A 140 -3.57 -0.36 -19.09
CA LEU A 140 -3.72 -1.00 -17.79
C LEU A 140 -3.51 -0.02 -16.62
N GLN A 141 -3.33 1.28 -16.88
CA GLN A 141 -2.97 2.29 -15.89
C GLN A 141 -3.93 2.38 -14.70
N THR A 142 -5.19 1.96 -14.84
CA THR A 142 -6.22 1.98 -13.79
C THR A 142 -6.09 0.82 -12.80
N LEU A 143 -5.34 -0.22 -13.13
CA LEU A 143 -5.15 -1.36 -12.26
C LEU A 143 -4.30 -1.00 -11.03
N ASN A 144 -4.63 -1.56 -9.87
CA ASN A 144 -3.90 -1.30 -8.63
C ASN A 144 -2.39 -1.60 -8.74
N ALA A 145 -2.01 -2.65 -9.48
CA ALA A 145 -0.61 -3.00 -9.71
C ALA A 145 0.17 -1.88 -10.42
N MET A 146 -0.50 -1.10 -11.25
CA MET A 146 0.09 0.01 -12.00
C MET A 146 0.19 1.30 -11.17
N GLN A 147 -0.42 1.35 -9.97
CA GLN A 147 -0.34 2.49 -9.05
C GLN A 147 0.92 2.46 -8.16
N THR A 148 1.98 1.84 -8.64
CA THR A 148 3.27 1.75 -7.95
C THR A 148 4.19 2.92 -8.32
N VAL A 149 5.21 3.15 -7.47
CA VAL A 149 6.26 4.15 -7.74
C VAL A 149 7.04 3.74 -8.99
N GLY A 150 7.26 4.68 -9.87
CA GLY A 150 7.85 4.50 -11.19
C GLY A 150 6.78 4.55 -12.27
N TYR A 151 5.78 3.72 -12.20
CA TYR A 151 4.70 3.66 -13.19
C TYR A 151 3.78 4.87 -13.11
N ARG A 152 3.30 5.21 -11.92
CA ARG A 152 2.40 6.34 -11.71
C ARG A 152 2.98 7.66 -12.20
N GLU A 153 4.24 7.92 -11.90
CA GLU A 153 4.93 9.14 -12.32
C GLU A 153 5.13 9.18 -13.85
N LEU A 154 5.46 8.05 -14.46
CA LEU A 154 5.59 7.97 -15.92
C LEU A 154 4.25 8.03 -16.64
N PHE A 155 3.17 7.50 -16.06
CA PHE A 155 1.82 7.72 -16.63
C PHE A 155 1.43 9.20 -16.61
N SER A 156 1.77 9.95 -15.55
CA SER A 156 1.56 11.41 -15.53
C SER A 156 2.37 12.13 -16.61
N TYR A 157 3.60 11.70 -16.87
CA TYR A 157 4.39 12.19 -17.99
C TYR A 157 3.72 11.88 -19.34
N PHE A 158 3.26 10.64 -19.57
CA PHE A 158 2.59 10.28 -20.81
C PHE A 158 1.24 10.98 -21.05
N LYS A 159 0.58 11.44 -19.98
CA LYS A 159 -0.61 12.30 -20.06
C LYS A 159 -0.29 13.75 -20.38
N GLY A 160 0.98 14.16 -20.23
CA GLY A 160 1.40 15.55 -20.37
C GLY A 160 1.19 16.40 -19.12
N ASP A 161 0.89 15.79 -17.97
CA ASP A 161 0.69 16.49 -16.70
C ASP A 161 2.03 17.07 -16.16
N ILE A 162 3.13 16.36 -16.42
CA ILE A 162 4.49 16.73 -16.02
C ILE A 162 5.51 16.38 -17.11
N ASP A 163 6.67 17.05 -17.11
CA ASP A 163 7.79 16.70 -17.98
C ASP A 163 8.55 15.47 -17.47
N LEU A 164 9.38 14.85 -18.33
CA LEU A 164 10.14 13.63 -18.01
C LEU A 164 11.13 13.86 -16.86
N GLY A 165 11.81 15.01 -16.82
CA GLY A 165 12.75 15.32 -15.74
C GLY A 165 12.05 15.37 -14.38
N THR A 166 10.88 15.99 -14.33
CA THR A 166 10.01 16.01 -13.14
C THR A 166 9.56 14.60 -12.76
N ALA A 167 9.12 13.78 -13.71
CA ALA A 167 8.73 12.40 -13.44
C ALA A 167 9.88 11.61 -12.80
N ILE A 168 11.07 11.68 -13.34
CA ILE A 168 12.28 11.02 -12.81
C ILE A 168 12.60 11.50 -11.39
N ALA A 169 12.54 12.81 -11.15
CA ALA A 169 12.76 13.39 -9.83
C ALA A 169 11.75 12.89 -8.79
N GLU A 170 10.48 12.80 -9.18
CA GLU A 170 9.41 12.27 -8.32
C GLU A 170 9.58 10.77 -8.06
N ILE A 171 9.98 9.95 -9.04
CA ILE A 171 10.31 8.53 -8.86
C ILE A 171 11.40 8.38 -7.79
N LYS A 172 12.51 9.10 -7.92
CA LYS A 172 13.60 9.10 -6.94
C LYS A 172 13.12 9.49 -5.56
N LYS A 173 12.36 10.58 -5.46
CA LYS A 173 11.80 11.09 -4.20
C LYS A 173 10.84 10.08 -3.55
N ASN A 174 9.91 9.50 -4.31
CA ASN A 174 8.93 8.57 -3.78
C ASN A 174 9.56 7.22 -3.42
N THR A 175 10.60 6.78 -4.13
CA THR A 175 11.39 5.60 -3.75
C THR A 175 12.14 5.84 -2.44
N ARG A 176 12.74 7.03 -2.21
CA ARG A 176 13.34 7.38 -0.91
C ARG A 176 12.31 7.39 0.22
N ARG A 177 11.10 7.91 -0.04
CA ARG A 177 9.99 7.86 0.94
C ARG A 177 9.57 6.42 1.25
N PHE A 178 9.56 5.55 0.24
CA PHE A 178 9.27 4.13 0.43
C PHE A 178 10.34 3.46 1.30
N ALA A 179 11.61 3.67 1.02
CA ALA A 179 12.72 3.17 1.85
C ALA A 179 12.62 3.66 3.30
N LYS A 180 12.26 4.93 3.52
CA LYS A 180 12.04 5.46 4.87
C LYS A 180 10.91 4.70 5.60
N ARG A 181 9.81 4.38 4.92
CA ARG A 181 8.72 3.59 5.52
C ARG A 181 9.16 2.18 5.89
N GLN A 182 9.95 1.52 5.03
CA GLN A 182 10.53 0.20 5.33
C GLN A 182 11.41 0.24 6.58
N LEU A 183 12.30 1.22 6.70
CA LEU A 183 13.16 1.38 7.87
C LEU A 183 12.36 1.69 9.14
N THR A 184 11.24 2.39 9.04
CA THR A 184 10.34 2.64 10.18
C THR A 184 9.64 1.37 10.63
N TRP A 185 9.21 0.53 9.69
CA TRP A 185 8.59 -0.75 9.99
C TRP A 185 9.57 -1.76 10.60
N LEU A 186 10.85 -1.73 10.20
CA LEU A 186 11.89 -2.61 10.74
C LEU A 186 12.37 -2.27 12.17
N ARG A 187 11.97 -1.14 12.73
CA ARG A 187 12.30 -0.71 14.10
C ARG A 187 11.33 -1.25 15.14
#